data_e83924c8c2b3e273684b0c0e4b7ed256
#
_entry.id   e83924c8c2b3e273684b0c0e4b7ed256
#
_cell.length_a   1.000
_cell.length_b   1.000
_cell.length_c   1.000
_cell.angle_alpha   90.00
_cell.angle_beta   90.00
_cell.angle_gamma   90.00
#
_symmetry.space_group_name_H-M   'P 1'
#
loop_
_entity.id
_entity.type
_entity.pdbx_description
1 polymer ?
#
loop_
_entity_poly.entity_id
_entity_poly.type
_entity_poly.pdbx_seq_one_letter_code
_entity_poly.pdbx_strand_id
1 'polypeptide(L)'
;FTLGEVGALPVIGEALAAARAAAPDAPVERLAPEMIRRVISRMVGDVAAEATRRLSLLKPAAVADIRAADRPMVVFSEDMARANLSIREFLFQRMYRHWRVNRTMAKSKRVVQVLFSLLHGGPAML
;
A
#
# COMPACT_ATOMS: atom_id res chain seq x y z
N PHE A 1 11.24 -11.67 -3.80
CA PHE A 1 10.56 -11.65 -5.11
C PHE A 1 11.33 -10.77 -6.10
N THR A 2 11.13 -10.99 -7.38
CA THR A 2 11.78 -10.27 -8.48
C THR A 2 10.85 -9.19 -9.06
N LEU A 3 11.44 -8.25 -9.82
CA LEU A 3 10.67 -7.24 -10.55
C LEU A 3 9.72 -7.88 -11.60
N GLY A 4 10.11 -9.04 -12.15
CA GLY A 4 9.23 -9.79 -13.07
C GLY A 4 8.00 -10.36 -12.39
N GLU A 5 8.13 -10.90 -11.17
CA GLU A 5 7.00 -11.44 -10.42
C GLU A 5 5.97 -10.36 -10.04
N VAL A 6 6.42 -9.18 -9.59
CA VAL A 6 5.51 -8.06 -9.30
C VAL A 6 4.94 -7.44 -10.56
N GLY A 7 5.67 -7.49 -11.66
CA GLY A 7 5.21 -7.02 -12.97
C GLY A 7 4.04 -7.83 -13.56
N ALA A 8 3.75 -9.01 -13.02
CA ALA A 8 2.56 -9.79 -13.39
C ALA A 8 1.27 -9.31 -12.70
N LEU A 9 1.39 -8.43 -11.69
CA LEU A 9 0.25 -7.94 -10.95
C LEU A 9 -0.46 -6.80 -11.69
N PRO A 10 -1.80 -6.69 -11.56
CA PRO A 10 -2.55 -5.56 -12.12
C PRO A 10 -1.99 -4.21 -11.64
N VAL A 11 -2.09 -3.17 -12.45
CA VAL A 11 -1.58 -1.82 -12.16
C VAL A 11 -0.05 -1.75 -12.09
N ILE A 12 0.61 -2.69 -11.39
CA ILE A 12 2.08 -2.72 -11.31
C ILE A 12 2.69 -3.10 -12.66
N GLY A 13 2.14 -4.08 -13.37
CA GLY A 13 2.61 -4.50 -14.69
C GLY A 13 2.57 -3.37 -15.71
N GLU A 14 1.47 -2.63 -15.75
CA GLU A 14 1.32 -1.47 -16.63
C GLU A 14 2.31 -0.35 -16.25
N ALA A 15 2.47 -0.08 -14.95
CA ALA A 15 3.41 0.92 -14.47
C ALA A 15 4.87 0.54 -14.79
N LEU A 16 5.22 -0.74 -14.67
CA LEU A 16 6.54 -1.26 -15.03
C LEU A 16 6.79 -1.18 -16.54
N ALA A 17 5.80 -1.56 -17.35
CA ALA A 17 5.89 -1.45 -18.80
C ALA A 17 6.09 0.01 -19.24
N ALA A 18 5.35 0.93 -18.66
CA ALA A 18 5.49 2.36 -18.93
C ALA A 18 6.84 2.93 -18.45
N ALA A 19 7.37 2.45 -17.32
CA ALA A 19 8.69 2.85 -16.84
C ALA A 19 9.80 2.35 -17.78
N ARG A 20 9.71 1.11 -18.26
CA ARG A 20 10.65 0.53 -19.25
C ARG A 20 10.59 1.24 -20.60
N ALA A 21 9.38 1.58 -21.07
CA ALA A 21 9.21 2.32 -22.33
C ALA A 21 9.85 3.72 -22.26
N ALA A 22 9.79 4.36 -21.10
CA ALA A 22 10.42 5.68 -20.88
C ALA A 22 11.96 5.61 -20.75
N ALA A 23 12.50 4.49 -20.29
CA ALA A 23 13.93 4.28 -20.08
C ALA A 23 14.29 2.79 -20.29
N PRO A 24 14.44 2.33 -21.56
CA PRO A 24 14.66 0.91 -21.90
C PRO A 24 15.91 0.30 -21.25
N ASP A 25 16.99 1.05 -21.17
CA ASP A 25 18.29 0.59 -20.66
C ASP A 25 18.49 0.93 -19.17
N ALA A 26 17.44 1.37 -18.47
CA ALA A 26 17.58 1.73 -17.07
C ALA A 26 17.78 0.48 -16.18
N PRO A 27 18.72 0.50 -15.24
CA PRO A 27 18.89 -0.57 -14.27
C PRO A 27 17.69 -0.68 -13.33
N VAL A 28 17.55 -1.84 -12.68
CA VAL A 28 16.41 -2.16 -11.79
C VAL A 28 16.25 -1.12 -10.67
N GLU A 29 17.38 -0.61 -10.17
CA GLU A 29 17.44 0.40 -9.11
C GLU A 29 16.76 1.72 -9.51
N ARG A 30 16.69 2.04 -10.80
CA ARG A 30 15.95 3.19 -11.35
C ARG A 30 14.52 2.83 -11.74
N LEU A 31 14.31 1.65 -12.29
CA LEU A 31 12.99 1.20 -12.73
C LEU A 31 12.03 0.99 -11.57
N ALA A 32 12.50 0.43 -10.44
CA ALA A 32 11.63 0.13 -9.32
C ALA A 32 11.03 1.39 -8.65
N PRO A 33 11.79 2.44 -8.31
CA PRO A 33 11.21 3.68 -7.80
C PRO A 33 10.27 4.37 -8.79
N GLU A 34 10.61 4.37 -10.08
CA GLU A 34 9.75 4.97 -11.12
C GLU A 34 8.43 4.20 -11.28
N MET A 35 8.49 2.87 -11.27
CA MET A 35 7.29 2.03 -11.25
C MET A 35 6.42 2.35 -10.02
N ILE A 36 7.00 2.41 -8.83
CA ILE A 36 6.27 2.74 -7.58
C ILE A 36 5.62 4.12 -7.69
N ARG A 37 6.35 5.13 -8.16
CA ARG A 37 5.81 6.47 -8.37
C ARG A 37 4.59 6.47 -9.27
N ARG A 38 4.64 5.72 -10.39
CA ARG A 38 3.50 5.58 -11.33
C ARG A 38 2.31 4.87 -10.70
N VAL A 39 2.55 3.80 -9.94
CA VAL A 39 1.50 3.09 -9.20
C VAL A 39 0.80 4.03 -8.21
N ILE A 40 1.57 4.77 -7.41
CA ILE A 40 1.02 5.74 -6.44
C ILE A 40 0.20 6.81 -7.16
N SER A 41 0.73 7.40 -8.24
CA SER A 41 0.02 8.43 -9.03
C SER A 41 -1.31 7.89 -9.57
N ARG A 42 -1.33 6.65 -10.07
CA ARG A 42 -2.55 6.02 -10.58
C ARG A 42 -3.57 5.77 -9.45
N MET A 43 -3.12 5.27 -8.29
CA MET A 43 -3.99 5.05 -7.13
C MET A 43 -4.60 6.36 -6.61
N VAL A 44 -3.80 7.42 -6.53
CA VAL A 44 -4.29 8.75 -6.14
C VAL A 44 -5.30 9.29 -7.14
N GLY A 45 -5.01 9.17 -8.43
CA GLY A 45 -5.93 9.59 -9.50
C GLY A 45 -7.26 8.83 -9.45
N ASP A 46 -7.22 7.52 -9.21
CA ASP A 46 -8.41 6.67 -9.08
C ASP A 46 -9.28 7.11 -7.90
N VAL A 47 -8.70 7.29 -6.73
CA VAL A 47 -9.42 7.76 -5.52
C VAL A 47 -10.06 9.12 -5.77
N ALA A 48 -9.34 10.05 -6.39
CA ALA A 48 -9.86 11.38 -6.68
C ALA A 48 -11.04 11.34 -7.67
N ALA A 49 -10.91 10.54 -8.72
CA ALA A 49 -11.96 10.35 -9.72
C ALA A 49 -13.21 9.69 -9.12
N GLU A 50 -13.03 8.62 -8.33
CA GLU A 50 -14.14 7.91 -7.70
C GLU A 50 -14.83 8.78 -6.63
N ALA A 51 -14.06 9.54 -5.83
CA ALA A 51 -14.62 10.48 -4.87
C ALA A 51 -15.45 11.57 -5.56
N THR A 52 -14.94 12.14 -6.65
CA THR A 52 -15.66 13.12 -7.46
C THR A 52 -16.94 12.54 -8.04
N ARG A 53 -16.90 11.31 -8.56
CA ARG A 53 -18.08 10.61 -9.08
C ARG A 53 -19.13 10.40 -7.98
N ARG A 54 -18.73 9.95 -6.77
CA ARG A 54 -19.64 9.73 -5.63
C ARG A 54 -20.27 11.02 -5.15
N LEU A 55 -19.48 12.10 -5.03
CA LEU A 55 -19.96 13.42 -4.64
C LEU A 55 -20.95 13.99 -5.68
N SER A 56 -20.70 13.80 -6.96
CA SER A 56 -21.61 14.21 -8.04
C SER A 56 -22.95 13.48 -7.98
N LEU A 57 -22.98 12.23 -7.53
CA LEU A 57 -24.21 11.46 -7.34
C LEU A 57 -24.97 11.88 -6.06
N LEU A 58 -24.23 12.10 -4.97
CA LEU A 58 -24.81 12.51 -3.69
C LEU A 58 -25.33 13.94 -3.71
N LYS A 59 -24.65 14.83 -4.45
CA LYS A 59 -24.95 16.28 -4.53
C LYS A 59 -25.13 16.93 -3.17
N PRO A 60 -24.17 16.80 -2.25
CA PRO A 60 -24.31 17.29 -0.88
C PRO A 60 -24.40 18.82 -0.88
N ALA A 61 -25.34 19.38 -0.11
CA ALA A 61 -25.45 20.81 0.13
C ALA A 61 -24.56 21.27 1.30
N ALA A 62 -24.30 20.36 2.25
CA ALA A 62 -23.48 20.62 3.43
C ALA A 62 -22.63 19.42 3.81
N VAL A 63 -21.62 19.63 4.66
CA VAL A 63 -20.77 18.57 5.21
C VAL A 63 -21.57 17.52 5.98
N ALA A 64 -22.69 17.93 6.59
CA ALA A 64 -23.59 17.02 7.30
C ALA A 64 -24.14 15.92 6.37
N ASP A 65 -24.44 16.24 5.12
CA ASP A 65 -24.96 15.27 4.14
C ASP A 65 -23.92 14.17 3.83
N ILE A 66 -22.64 14.55 3.78
CA ILE A 66 -21.54 13.59 3.56
C ILE A 66 -21.38 12.66 4.77
N ARG A 67 -21.54 13.22 5.99
CA ARG A 67 -21.44 12.43 7.24
C ARG A 67 -22.63 11.49 7.42
N ALA A 68 -23.79 11.87 6.92
CA ALA A 68 -25.01 11.07 6.97
C ALA A 68 -25.09 10.01 5.85
N ALA A 69 -24.17 10.03 4.88
CA ALA A 69 -24.16 9.07 3.78
C ALA A 69 -23.85 7.65 4.26
N ASP A 70 -24.60 6.65 3.76
CA ASP A 70 -24.48 5.23 4.14
C ASP A 70 -23.16 4.58 3.70
N ARG A 71 -22.38 5.28 2.90
CA ARG A 71 -21.13 4.75 2.31
C ARG A 71 -20.04 5.82 2.29
N PRO A 72 -18.77 5.41 2.41
CA PRO A 72 -17.66 6.36 2.36
C PRO A 72 -17.55 7.01 0.97
N MET A 73 -17.25 8.31 0.95
CA MET A 73 -17.08 9.07 -0.29
C MET A 73 -15.68 8.89 -0.89
N VAL A 74 -14.66 8.71 -0.06
CA VAL A 74 -13.25 8.58 -0.48
C VAL A 74 -12.87 7.11 -0.41
N VAL A 75 -12.86 6.46 -1.56
CA VAL A 75 -12.50 5.03 -1.72
C VAL A 75 -11.92 4.81 -3.11
N PHE A 76 -11.31 3.66 -3.33
CA PHE A 76 -10.96 3.20 -4.67
C PHE A 76 -12.20 2.83 -5.49
N SER A 77 -12.08 2.94 -6.82
CA SER A 77 -12.99 2.27 -7.73
C SER A 77 -12.98 0.76 -7.49
N GLU A 78 -14.00 0.04 -7.96
CA GLU A 78 -14.06 -1.42 -7.80
C GLU A 78 -12.87 -2.13 -8.47
N ASP A 79 -12.44 -1.65 -9.63
CA ASP A 79 -11.29 -2.20 -10.36
C ASP A 79 -9.99 -1.99 -9.60
N MET A 80 -9.76 -0.79 -9.07
CA MET A 80 -8.59 -0.49 -8.28
C MET A 80 -8.60 -1.23 -6.94
N ALA A 81 -9.76 -1.39 -6.31
CA ALA A 81 -9.90 -2.16 -5.08
C ALA A 81 -9.53 -3.63 -5.29
N ARG A 82 -9.98 -4.26 -6.39
CA ARG A 82 -9.58 -5.63 -6.78
C ARG A 82 -8.09 -5.75 -7.05
N ALA A 83 -7.52 -4.79 -7.79
CA ALA A 83 -6.09 -4.75 -8.06
C ALA A 83 -5.27 -4.63 -6.77
N ASN A 84 -5.69 -3.75 -5.86
CA ASN A 84 -5.04 -3.55 -4.57
C ASN A 84 -5.11 -4.81 -3.69
N LEU A 85 -6.24 -5.54 -3.72
CA LEU A 85 -6.36 -6.81 -3.01
C LEU A 85 -5.34 -7.84 -3.52
N SER A 86 -5.22 -8.02 -4.83
CA SER A 86 -4.25 -8.93 -5.44
C SER A 86 -2.80 -8.56 -5.08
N ILE A 87 -2.48 -7.26 -5.07
CA ILE A 87 -1.16 -6.76 -4.66
C ILE A 87 -0.90 -7.10 -3.18
N ARG A 88 -1.87 -6.86 -2.31
CA ARG A 88 -1.77 -7.17 -0.87
C ARG A 88 -1.56 -8.66 -0.62
N GLU A 89 -2.31 -9.52 -1.29
CA GLU A 89 -2.17 -10.97 -1.18
C GLU A 89 -0.79 -11.45 -1.59
N PHE A 90 -0.28 -10.97 -2.73
CA PHE A 90 1.07 -11.26 -3.18
C PHE A 90 2.11 -10.83 -2.16
N LEU A 91 2.05 -9.59 -1.69
CA LEU A 91 3.00 -9.06 -0.70
C LEU A 91 2.91 -9.81 0.62
N PHE A 92 1.70 -10.19 1.05
CA PHE A 92 1.51 -10.94 2.28
C PHE A 92 2.20 -12.30 2.22
N GLN A 93 2.05 -13.01 1.11
CA GLN A 93 2.66 -14.34 0.93
C GLN A 93 4.18 -14.25 0.71
N ARG A 94 4.64 -13.34 -0.12
CA ARG A 94 6.02 -13.28 -0.61
C ARG A 94 6.95 -12.42 0.23
N MET A 95 6.44 -11.43 0.94
CA MET A 95 7.23 -10.50 1.73
C MET A 95 6.95 -10.65 3.23
N TYR A 96 5.72 -10.42 3.69
CA TYR A 96 5.42 -10.38 5.10
C TYR A 96 5.55 -11.74 5.81
N ARG A 97 5.29 -12.85 5.11
CA ARG A 97 5.51 -14.21 5.63
C ARG A 97 6.91 -14.77 5.33
N HIS A 98 7.79 -13.99 4.72
CA HIS A 98 9.14 -14.45 4.46
C HIS A 98 9.90 -14.70 5.77
N TRP A 99 10.63 -15.83 5.86
CA TRP A 99 11.28 -16.27 7.09
C TRP A 99 12.24 -15.21 7.70
N ARG A 100 12.94 -14.43 6.85
CA ARG A 100 13.83 -13.33 7.32
C ARG A 100 13.04 -12.25 8.05
N VAL A 101 11.87 -11.85 7.52
CA VAL A 101 11.00 -10.85 8.13
C VAL A 101 10.46 -11.40 9.46
N ASN A 102 9.93 -12.62 9.45
CA ASN A 102 9.42 -13.26 10.67
C ASN A 102 10.49 -13.40 11.75
N ARG A 103 11.71 -13.79 11.38
CA ARG A 103 12.84 -13.87 12.31
C ARG A 103 13.20 -12.51 12.93
N THR A 104 13.23 -11.45 12.13
CA THR A 104 13.51 -10.09 12.60
C THR A 104 12.40 -9.61 13.52
N MET A 105 11.14 -9.79 13.13
CA MET A 105 9.97 -9.43 13.95
C MET A 105 9.94 -10.18 15.29
N ALA A 106 10.26 -11.49 15.30
CA ALA A 106 10.34 -12.26 16.53
C ALA A 106 11.43 -11.75 17.48
N LYS A 107 12.61 -11.40 16.94
CA LYS A 107 13.68 -10.75 17.72
C LYS A 107 13.24 -9.42 18.30
N SER A 108 12.66 -8.54 17.49
CA SER A 108 12.20 -7.22 17.92
C SER A 108 11.14 -7.33 19.01
N LYS A 109 10.17 -8.24 18.84
CA LYS A 109 9.15 -8.51 19.86
C LYS A 109 9.76 -8.95 21.19
N ARG A 110 10.74 -9.86 21.14
CA ARG A 110 11.44 -10.31 22.34
C ARG A 110 12.20 -9.18 23.04
N VAL A 111 12.90 -8.33 22.28
CA VAL A 111 13.60 -7.16 22.83
C VAL A 111 12.64 -6.24 23.54
N VAL A 112 11.52 -5.88 22.90
CA VAL A 112 10.48 -5.02 23.51
C VAL A 112 9.92 -5.66 24.78
N GLN A 113 9.62 -6.96 24.78
CA GLN A 113 9.11 -7.68 25.95
C GLN A 113 10.11 -7.67 27.12
N VAL A 114 11.39 -7.94 26.84
CA VAL A 114 12.45 -7.93 27.85
C VAL A 114 12.63 -6.54 28.43
N LEU A 115 12.73 -5.51 27.58
CA LEU A 115 12.86 -4.12 28.02
C LEU A 115 11.65 -3.69 28.87
N PHE A 116 10.44 -3.99 28.42
CA PHE A 116 9.22 -3.67 29.17
C PHE A 116 9.23 -4.34 30.55
N SER A 117 9.58 -5.64 30.62
CA SER A 117 9.63 -6.37 31.89
C SER A 117 10.68 -5.81 32.86
N LEU A 118 11.86 -5.44 32.34
CA LEU A 118 12.93 -4.85 33.17
C LEU A 118 12.53 -3.47 33.70
N LEU A 119 12.00 -2.60 32.85
CA LEU A 119 11.60 -1.24 33.23
C LEU A 119 10.36 -1.23 34.13
N HIS A 120 9.41 -2.14 33.90
CA HIS A 120 8.22 -2.27 34.73
C HIS A 120 8.54 -2.89 36.11
N GLY A 121 9.46 -3.86 36.17
CA GLY A 121 9.85 -4.51 37.39
C GLY A 121 10.87 -3.73 38.26
N GLY A 122 11.54 -2.73 37.69
CA GLY A 122 12.55 -1.91 38.38
C GLY A 122 12.52 -0.46 37.90
N PRO A 123 11.48 0.31 38.23
CA PRO A 123 11.34 1.71 37.75
C PRO A 123 12.46 2.65 38.21
N ALA A 124 13.24 2.23 39.22
CA ALA A 124 14.43 2.98 39.67
C ALA A 124 15.63 2.90 38.68
N MET A 125 15.52 2.11 37.62
CA MET A 125 16.55 2.00 36.57
C MET A 125 16.30 2.97 35.38
N LEU A 126 15.24 3.78 35.44
CA LEU A 126 14.94 4.89 34.55
C LEU A 126 15.51 6.19 35.10
#